data_34ccc4780b1a7c9064774f8ac4c57514
#
_entry.id   34ccc4780b1a7c9064774f8ac4c57514
#
_cell.length_a   1.000
_cell.length_b   1.000
_cell.length_c   1.000
_cell.angle_alpha   90.00
_cell.angle_beta   90.00
_cell.angle_gamma   90.00
#
_symmetry.space_group_name_H-M   'P 1'
#
loop_
_entity.id
_entity.type
_entity.pdbx_description
1 polymer ?
#
loop_
_entity_poly.entity_id
_entity_poly.type
_entity_poly.pdbx_seq_one_letter_code
_entity_poly.pdbx_strand_id
1 'polypeptide(L)'
;MSETLLLQTAKLIVDYGLKDLGYHYVILDDCWSAGRDASAGNSLIANSTKFPNGMAAVADNLHALGLGFGMYSSAGKYTCGGYAGSQGFETVDANTFASWGVDYLKYDNCYNKGQAGNQLLSYTRRVSTASFWELVTNCPRYETMAKALNETGRPILYSLCNW
;
A
#
# COMPACT_ATOMS: atom_id res chain seq x y z
N MET A 1 7.79 14.20 -0.72
CA MET A 1 7.84 13.11 -1.72
C MET A 1 7.19 13.62 -3.00
N SER A 2 7.77 13.35 -4.16
CA SER A 2 7.24 13.75 -5.48
C SER A 2 7.56 12.66 -6.51
N GLU A 3 6.85 12.66 -7.63
CA GLU A 3 7.11 11.78 -8.78
C GLU A 3 8.58 11.83 -9.21
N THR A 4 9.12 13.03 -9.41
CA THR A 4 10.53 13.21 -9.80
C THR A 4 11.49 12.52 -8.82
N LEU A 5 11.32 12.76 -7.51
CA LEU A 5 12.20 12.15 -6.50
C LEU A 5 12.09 10.62 -6.50
N LEU A 6 10.87 10.10 -6.64
CA LEU A 6 10.64 8.66 -6.66
C LEU A 6 11.33 8.00 -7.87
N LEU A 7 11.16 8.57 -9.07
CA LEU A 7 11.77 8.05 -10.29
C LEU A 7 13.29 8.18 -10.30
N GLN A 8 13.83 9.28 -9.74
CA GLN A 8 15.28 9.42 -9.54
C GLN A 8 15.82 8.34 -8.59
N THR A 9 15.12 8.08 -7.48
CA THR A 9 15.49 7.02 -6.54
C THR A 9 15.48 5.65 -7.21
N ALA A 10 14.43 5.35 -7.98
CA ALA A 10 14.33 4.10 -8.74
C ALA A 10 15.51 3.91 -9.72
N LYS A 11 15.85 4.98 -10.44
CA LYS A 11 17.02 4.95 -11.34
C LYS A 11 18.32 4.65 -10.58
N LEU A 12 18.54 5.27 -9.42
CA LEU A 12 19.75 5.01 -8.61
C LEU A 12 19.79 3.55 -8.10
N ILE A 13 18.64 2.96 -7.74
CA ILE A 13 18.56 1.53 -7.36
C ILE A 13 19.11 0.63 -8.48
N VAL A 14 18.74 0.95 -9.72
CA VAL A 14 19.24 0.20 -10.89
C VAL A 14 20.71 0.52 -11.17
N ASP A 15 21.07 1.80 -11.23
CA ASP A 15 22.43 2.25 -11.58
C ASP A 15 23.50 1.74 -10.59
N TYR A 16 23.16 1.60 -9.30
CA TYR A 16 24.04 1.04 -8.28
C TYR A 16 23.97 -0.49 -8.14
N GLY A 17 23.21 -1.17 -9.00
CA GLY A 17 23.09 -2.64 -8.97
C GLY A 17 22.30 -3.18 -7.77
N LEU A 18 21.59 -2.32 -7.01
CA LEU A 18 20.82 -2.76 -5.85
C LEU A 18 19.66 -3.68 -6.26
N LYS A 19 19.10 -3.48 -7.45
CA LYS A 19 18.08 -4.37 -8.00
C LYS A 19 18.59 -5.81 -8.10
N ASP A 20 19.82 -6.02 -8.56
CA ASP A 20 20.42 -7.36 -8.70
C ASP A 20 20.73 -8.01 -7.34
N LEU A 21 20.81 -7.20 -6.28
CA LEU A 21 20.94 -7.65 -4.90
C LEU A 21 19.60 -7.94 -4.20
N GLY A 22 18.47 -7.82 -4.92
CA GLY A 22 17.13 -8.16 -4.40
C GLY A 22 16.28 -6.97 -3.97
N TYR A 23 16.69 -5.71 -4.18
CA TYR A 23 15.86 -4.53 -3.91
C TYR A 23 14.92 -4.28 -5.09
N HIS A 24 13.78 -4.99 -5.10
CA HIS A 24 12.87 -5.03 -6.24
C HIS A 24 11.71 -4.05 -6.16
N TYR A 25 11.48 -3.37 -5.02
CA TYR A 25 10.36 -2.48 -4.83
C TYR A 25 10.80 -1.06 -4.49
N VAL A 26 10.10 -0.08 -5.06
CA VAL A 26 10.14 1.32 -4.62
C VAL A 26 8.79 1.66 -4.01
N ILE A 27 8.77 1.96 -2.72
CA ILE A 27 7.54 2.17 -1.96
C ILE A 27 7.35 3.65 -1.70
N LEU A 28 6.23 4.19 -2.18
CA LEU A 28 5.76 5.52 -1.88
C LEU A 28 5.03 5.50 -0.55
N ASP A 29 5.65 6.06 0.49
CA ASP A 29 5.07 6.17 1.82
C ASP A 29 4.03 7.30 1.90
N ASP A 30 3.53 7.65 3.07
CA ASP A 30 2.45 8.59 3.34
C ASP A 30 2.56 9.95 2.61
N CYS A 31 1.52 10.77 2.68
CA CYS A 31 1.46 12.14 2.14
C CYS A 31 1.37 12.24 0.59
N TRP A 32 0.96 11.18 -0.09
CA TRP A 32 0.80 11.18 -1.55
C TRP A 32 -0.61 11.57 -2.00
N SER A 33 -1.64 11.33 -1.16
CA SER A 33 -3.05 11.54 -1.49
C SER A 33 -3.46 13.01 -1.39
N ALA A 34 -4.38 13.43 -2.25
CA ALA A 34 -5.13 14.69 -2.14
C ALA A 34 -6.52 14.49 -1.51
N GLY A 35 -6.88 13.27 -1.11
CA GLY A 35 -8.19 12.94 -0.54
C GLY A 35 -8.96 11.93 -1.39
N ARG A 36 -10.28 12.05 -1.42
CA ARG A 36 -11.18 11.14 -2.13
C ARG A 36 -12.08 11.90 -3.10
N ASP A 37 -12.37 11.29 -4.24
CA ASP A 37 -13.29 11.80 -5.25
C ASP A 37 -14.70 11.22 -5.02
N ALA A 38 -15.59 12.04 -4.48
CA ALA A 38 -16.98 11.63 -4.26
C ALA A 38 -17.74 11.34 -5.57
N SER A 39 -17.35 11.97 -6.68
CA SER A 39 -17.94 11.74 -7.99
C SER A 39 -17.51 10.43 -8.63
N ALA A 40 -16.35 9.91 -8.21
CA ALA A 40 -15.78 8.64 -8.65
C ALA A 40 -15.85 7.55 -7.57
N GLY A 41 -16.97 7.45 -6.87
CA GLY A 41 -17.23 6.41 -5.88
C GLY A 41 -16.33 6.48 -4.64
N ASN A 42 -15.84 7.67 -4.28
CA ASN A 42 -14.88 7.91 -3.20
C ASN A 42 -13.50 7.28 -3.41
N SER A 43 -13.07 7.06 -4.65
CA SER A 43 -11.72 6.61 -4.94
C SER A 43 -10.66 7.59 -4.42
N LEU A 44 -9.49 7.08 -4.04
CA LEU A 44 -8.36 7.90 -3.64
C LEU A 44 -7.82 8.71 -4.82
N ILE A 45 -7.42 9.95 -4.56
CA ILE A 45 -6.88 10.87 -5.57
C ILE A 45 -5.41 11.12 -5.24
N ALA A 46 -4.54 10.98 -6.22
CA ALA A 46 -3.15 11.42 -6.12
C ALA A 46 -3.06 12.95 -6.07
N ASN A 47 -2.13 13.48 -5.29
CA ASN A 47 -1.85 14.91 -5.31
C ASN A 47 -1.21 15.31 -6.66
N SER A 48 -1.96 16.01 -7.52
CA SER A 48 -1.54 16.36 -8.87
C SER A 48 -0.32 17.30 -8.94
N THR A 49 -0.06 18.07 -7.89
CA THR A 49 1.17 18.89 -7.80
C THR A 49 2.41 18.01 -7.58
N LYS A 50 2.27 16.93 -6.79
CA LYS A 50 3.36 16.01 -6.49
C LYS A 50 3.53 14.93 -7.58
N PHE A 51 2.43 14.51 -8.19
CA PHE A 51 2.32 13.43 -9.18
C PHE A 51 1.50 13.88 -10.39
N PRO A 52 2.05 14.78 -11.21
CA PRO A 52 1.32 15.41 -12.30
C PRO A 52 0.86 14.43 -13.40
N ASN A 53 1.57 13.31 -13.56
CA ASN A 53 1.22 12.29 -14.54
C ASN A 53 0.35 11.15 -13.95
N GLY A 54 0.02 11.23 -12.65
CA GLY A 54 -0.79 10.22 -11.94
C GLY A 54 0.00 8.96 -11.55
N MET A 55 -0.63 8.12 -10.73
CA MET A 55 0.05 6.95 -10.14
C MET A 55 0.28 5.82 -11.15
N ALA A 56 -0.59 5.66 -12.14
CA ALA A 56 -0.40 4.67 -13.19
C ALA A 56 0.90 4.93 -14.00
N ALA A 57 1.14 6.20 -14.37
CA ALA A 57 2.37 6.57 -15.06
C ALA A 57 3.62 6.34 -14.19
N VAL A 58 3.52 6.55 -12.88
CA VAL A 58 4.61 6.21 -11.95
C VAL A 58 4.87 4.71 -11.95
N ALA A 59 3.82 3.88 -11.86
CA ALA A 59 3.95 2.42 -11.92
C ALA A 59 4.60 1.96 -13.23
N ASP A 60 4.13 2.47 -14.38
CA ASP A 60 4.67 2.13 -15.70
C ASP A 60 6.17 2.44 -15.80
N ASN A 61 6.59 3.62 -15.30
CA ASN A 61 8.00 3.99 -15.29
C ASN A 61 8.86 3.07 -14.41
N LEU A 62 8.35 2.66 -13.24
CA LEU A 62 9.04 1.71 -12.36
C LEU A 62 9.12 0.32 -12.99
N HIS A 63 8.03 -0.15 -13.59
CA HIS A 63 7.98 -1.43 -14.29
C HIS A 63 8.95 -1.46 -15.49
N ALA A 64 9.08 -0.36 -16.22
CA ALA A 64 10.07 -0.24 -17.31
C ALA A 64 11.51 -0.40 -16.81
N LEU A 65 11.79 -0.08 -15.54
CA LEU A 65 13.09 -0.33 -14.89
C LEU A 65 13.19 -1.75 -14.29
N GLY A 66 12.13 -2.55 -14.37
CA GLY A 66 12.02 -3.88 -13.77
C GLY A 66 11.91 -3.82 -12.24
N LEU A 67 11.34 -2.74 -11.70
CA LEU A 67 11.05 -2.54 -10.28
C LEU A 67 9.54 -2.55 -10.05
N GLY A 68 9.10 -3.12 -8.93
CA GLY A 68 7.71 -3.06 -8.50
C GLY A 68 7.40 -1.72 -7.82
N PHE A 69 6.16 -1.27 -7.97
CA PHE A 69 5.63 -0.07 -7.36
C PHE A 69 4.86 -0.39 -6.07
N GLY A 70 5.30 0.19 -4.94
CA GLY A 70 4.62 0.10 -3.66
C GLY A 70 3.89 1.38 -3.29
N MET A 71 2.74 1.21 -2.65
CA MET A 71 1.92 2.29 -2.09
C MET A 71 1.75 2.13 -0.59
N TYR A 72 1.26 3.18 0.05
CA TYR A 72 0.96 3.24 1.47
C TYR A 72 -0.50 3.61 1.71
N SER A 73 -1.13 2.95 2.69
CA SER A 73 -2.39 3.37 3.29
C SER A 73 -2.45 2.94 4.76
N SER A 74 -3.60 3.14 5.42
CA SER A 74 -3.81 2.78 6.82
C SER A 74 -5.18 2.14 7.01
N ALA A 75 -5.26 1.18 7.92
CA ALA A 75 -6.49 0.51 8.34
C ALA A 75 -7.45 1.41 9.15
N GLY A 76 -7.02 2.60 9.53
CA GLY A 76 -7.83 3.59 10.21
C GLY A 76 -8.51 4.57 9.27
N LYS A 77 -9.26 5.51 9.86
CA LYS A 77 -9.94 6.58 9.12
C LYS A 77 -8.95 7.51 8.41
N TYR A 78 -7.77 7.70 9.00
CA TYR A 78 -6.70 8.53 8.48
C TYR A 78 -5.38 7.76 8.49
N THR A 79 -4.47 8.18 7.61
CA THR A 79 -3.08 7.76 7.66
C THR A 79 -2.35 8.43 8.82
N CYS A 80 -1.12 8.02 9.15
CA CYS A 80 -0.35 8.62 10.23
C CYS A 80 -0.08 10.11 9.99
N GLY A 81 0.05 10.54 8.74
CA GLY A 81 0.16 11.93 8.35
C GLY A 81 -1.16 12.70 8.26
N GLY A 82 -2.30 12.07 8.63
CA GLY A 82 -3.61 12.73 8.64
C GLY A 82 -4.31 12.77 7.28
N TYR A 83 -3.84 12.04 6.28
CA TYR A 83 -4.49 11.89 4.98
C TYR A 83 -5.61 10.83 5.03
N ALA A 84 -6.36 10.66 3.96
CA ALA A 84 -7.42 9.67 3.88
C ALA A 84 -6.87 8.25 4.06
N GLY A 85 -7.32 7.54 5.10
CA GLY A 85 -7.08 6.12 5.30
C GLY A 85 -8.16 5.27 4.64
N SER A 86 -7.99 3.94 4.66
CA SER A 86 -8.86 3.02 3.92
C SER A 86 -10.07 2.50 4.70
N GLN A 87 -10.23 2.86 5.99
CA GLN A 87 -11.32 2.35 6.81
C GLN A 87 -12.69 2.63 6.17
N GLY A 88 -13.43 1.56 5.82
CA GLY A 88 -14.75 1.62 5.18
C GLY A 88 -14.70 1.85 3.67
N PHE A 89 -13.50 1.88 3.06
CA PHE A 89 -13.29 2.05 1.62
C PHE A 89 -12.33 0.99 1.05
N GLU A 90 -12.09 -0.10 1.78
CA GLU A 90 -11.05 -1.07 1.46
C GLU A 90 -11.20 -1.64 0.04
N THR A 91 -12.42 -1.99 -0.37
CA THR A 91 -12.69 -2.49 -1.73
C THR A 91 -12.44 -1.43 -2.80
N VAL A 92 -12.86 -0.19 -2.57
CA VAL A 92 -12.63 0.93 -3.50
C VAL A 92 -11.13 1.20 -3.64
N ASP A 93 -10.42 1.23 -2.52
CA ASP A 93 -8.99 1.51 -2.49
C ASP A 93 -8.18 0.38 -3.13
N ALA A 94 -8.51 -0.89 -2.84
CA ALA A 94 -7.87 -2.04 -3.46
C ALA A 94 -8.02 -2.01 -4.99
N ASN A 95 -9.22 -1.73 -5.50
CA ASN A 95 -9.46 -1.58 -6.94
C ASN A 95 -8.69 -0.39 -7.52
N THR A 96 -8.61 0.72 -6.79
CA THR A 96 -7.84 1.90 -7.20
C THR A 96 -6.34 1.55 -7.30
N PHE A 97 -5.76 0.90 -6.30
CA PHE A 97 -4.37 0.45 -6.33
C PHE A 97 -4.11 -0.53 -7.46
N ALA A 98 -5.00 -1.50 -7.66
CA ALA A 98 -4.88 -2.45 -8.78
C ALA A 98 -4.93 -1.74 -10.15
N SER A 99 -5.83 -0.76 -10.34
CA SER A 99 -5.95 0.02 -11.57
C SER A 99 -4.72 0.88 -11.87
N TRP A 100 -3.99 1.29 -10.83
CA TRP A 100 -2.73 2.03 -10.97
C TRP A 100 -1.50 1.14 -11.19
N GLY A 101 -1.66 -0.18 -11.18
CA GLY A 101 -0.55 -1.10 -11.38
C GLY A 101 0.34 -1.27 -10.12
N VAL A 102 -0.23 -1.08 -8.92
CA VAL A 102 0.49 -1.28 -7.66
C VAL A 102 0.82 -2.76 -7.44
N ASP A 103 2.04 -3.05 -6.97
CA ASP A 103 2.56 -4.41 -6.70
C ASP A 103 2.76 -4.67 -5.20
N TYR A 104 2.74 -3.64 -4.38
CA TYR A 104 3.02 -3.73 -2.94
C TYR A 104 2.18 -2.70 -2.18
N LEU A 105 1.51 -3.11 -1.11
CA LEU A 105 0.79 -2.21 -0.21
C LEU A 105 1.37 -2.30 1.20
N LYS A 106 2.00 -1.22 1.69
CA LYS A 106 2.28 -1.02 3.11
C LYS A 106 1.01 -0.52 3.79
N TYR A 107 0.50 -1.26 4.77
CA TYR A 107 -0.77 -0.97 5.42
C TYR A 107 -0.59 -0.77 6.93
N ASP A 108 -0.79 0.46 7.37
CA ASP A 108 -0.51 0.92 8.73
C ASP A 108 -1.72 0.83 9.66
N ASN A 109 -1.51 1.14 10.94
CA ASN A 109 -2.50 1.03 12.03
C ASN A 109 -2.89 2.38 12.64
N CYS A 110 -2.65 3.50 11.98
CA CYS A 110 -2.92 4.84 12.53
C CYS A 110 -4.43 5.13 12.63
N TYR A 111 -4.80 5.99 13.58
CA TYR A 111 -6.19 6.41 13.83
C TYR A 111 -7.19 5.24 13.99
N ASN A 112 -6.78 4.23 14.70
CA ASN A 112 -7.50 2.96 14.88
C ASN A 112 -8.62 2.98 15.93
N LYS A 113 -9.00 4.13 16.48
CA LYS A 113 -10.02 4.32 17.53
C LYS A 113 -9.79 3.45 18.79
N GLY A 114 -8.54 3.22 19.18
CA GLY A 114 -8.19 2.39 20.33
C GLY A 114 -8.36 0.88 20.10
N GLN A 115 -8.61 0.46 18.87
CA GLN A 115 -8.53 -0.94 18.49
C GLN A 115 -7.06 -1.28 18.29
N ALA A 116 -6.43 -1.82 19.34
CA ALA A 116 -5.02 -2.20 19.28
C ALA A 116 -4.79 -3.20 18.15
N GLY A 117 -3.79 -2.93 17.33
CA GLY A 117 -3.32 -3.87 16.31
C GLY A 117 -2.66 -5.11 16.93
N ASN A 118 -2.32 -5.03 18.21
CA ASN A 118 -1.56 -6.02 18.98
C ASN A 118 -2.38 -7.19 19.54
N GLN A 119 -3.66 -7.32 19.25
CA GLN A 119 -4.37 -8.59 19.53
C GLN A 119 -3.74 -9.78 18.76
N LEU A 120 -2.88 -9.50 17.79
CA LEU A 120 -2.10 -10.52 17.07
C LEU A 120 -0.84 -10.97 17.81
N LEU A 121 -0.30 -10.18 18.74
CA LEU A 121 0.98 -10.50 19.42
C LEU A 121 0.86 -11.57 20.49
N SER A 122 -0.35 -11.95 20.93
CA SER A 122 -0.52 -13.10 21.83
C SER A 122 -0.35 -14.46 21.14
N TYR A 123 -0.15 -14.47 19.82
CA TYR A 123 -0.01 -15.70 19.02
C TYR A 123 1.37 -15.85 18.37
N THR A 124 2.45 -15.63 19.12
CA THR A 124 3.76 -16.21 18.75
C THR A 124 3.79 -17.71 19.01
N ARG A 125 2.86 -18.45 18.47
CA ARG A 125 3.06 -19.88 18.25
C ARG A 125 3.84 -20.02 16.95
N ARG A 126 4.99 -20.72 17.03
CA ARG A 126 5.77 -21.16 15.87
C ARG A 126 4.82 -21.64 14.77
N VAL A 127 4.65 -20.84 13.74
CA VAL A 127 3.87 -21.22 12.58
C VAL A 127 4.80 -22.00 11.66
N SER A 128 4.91 -23.31 11.93
CA SER A 128 5.26 -24.23 10.87
C SER A 128 3.98 -24.41 10.03
N THR A 129 3.96 -23.89 8.83
CA THR A 129 2.95 -24.16 7.77
C THR A 129 1.52 -23.61 7.92
N ALA A 130 1.20 -22.77 8.89
CA ALA A 130 -0.06 -22.04 8.87
C ALA A 130 -0.01 -20.96 7.79
N SER A 131 -1.00 -20.95 6.92
CA SER A 131 -1.07 -20.04 5.79
C SER A 131 -1.12 -18.58 6.29
N PHE A 132 -0.58 -17.66 5.52
CA PHE A 132 -0.64 -16.21 5.74
C PHE A 132 -2.03 -15.71 6.17
N TRP A 133 -3.08 -16.39 5.74
CA TRP A 133 -4.48 -16.13 6.06
C TRP A 133 -4.81 -16.26 7.55
N GLU A 134 -4.18 -17.16 8.28
CA GLU A 134 -4.44 -17.39 9.70
C GLU A 134 -3.90 -16.26 10.59
N LEU A 135 -2.87 -15.54 10.12
CA LEU A 135 -2.32 -14.36 10.78
C LEU A 135 -3.21 -13.11 10.60
N VAL A 136 -3.95 -13.03 9.49
CA VAL A 136 -4.80 -11.88 9.14
C VAL A 136 -6.18 -11.99 9.79
N THR A 137 -6.70 -13.21 10.01
CA THR A 137 -8.07 -13.48 10.50
C THR A 137 -8.37 -12.97 11.92
N ASN A 138 -7.34 -12.62 12.71
CA ASN A 138 -7.53 -12.10 14.06
C ASN A 138 -7.59 -10.56 14.14
N CYS A 139 -7.49 -9.85 13.00
CA CYS A 139 -7.63 -8.40 12.93
C CYS A 139 -8.55 -8.01 11.76
N PRO A 140 -9.86 -7.87 12.01
CA PRO A 140 -10.87 -7.67 10.95
C PRO A 140 -10.55 -6.57 9.94
N ARG A 141 -9.86 -5.52 10.36
CA ARG A 141 -9.50 -4.38 9.49
C ARG A 141 -8.47 -4.77 8.44
N TYR A 142 -7.47 -5.57 8.84
CA TYR A 142 -6.46 -6.09 7.90
C TYR A 142 -7.05 -7.18 7.01
N GLU A 143 -7.93 -8.03 7.56
CA GLU A 143 -8.63 -9.06 6.81
C GLU A 143 -9.49 -8.45 5.69
N THR A 144 -10.23 -7.36 5.99
CA THR A 144 -11.07 -6.68 5.00
C THR A 144 -10.25 -6.19 3.81
N MET A 145 -9.11 -5.53 4.06
CA MET A 145 -8.21 -5.10 2.99
C MET A 145 -7.57 -6.29 2.25
N ALA A 146 -7.16 -7.33 2.98
CA ALA A 146 -6.57 -8.53 2.35
C ALA A 146 -7.54 -9.21 1.38
N LYS A 147 -8.82 -9.34 1.76
CA LYS A 147 -9.89 -9.85 0.88
C LYS A 147 -10.09 -8.95 -0.32
N ALA A 148 -10.19 -7.64 -0.10
CA ALA A 148 -10.37 -6.67 -1.16
C ALA A 148 -9.22 -6.69 -2.18
N LEU A 149 -7.97 -6.79 -1.73
CA LEU A 149 -6.81 -6.92 -2.61
C LEU A 149 -6.86 -8.21 -3.42
N ASN A 150 -7.20 -9.33 -2.79
CA ASN A 150 -7.32 -10.63 -3.46
C ASN A 150 -8.43 -10.63 -4.55
N GLU A 151 -9.55 -9.96 -4.27
CA GLU A 151 -10.69 -9.85 -5.19
C GLU A 151 -10.37 -9.01 -6.43
N THR A 152 -9.34 -8.16 -6.41
CA THR A 152 -8.89 -7.41 -7.60
C THR A 152 -8.33 -8.31 -8.70
N GLY A 153 -7.88 -9.52 -8.37
CA GLY A 153 -7.17 -10.42 -9.27
C GLY A 153 -5.73 -10.01 -9.61
N ARG A 154 -5.26 -8.84 -9.12
CA ARG A 154 -3.87 -8.41 -9.27
C ARG A 154 -3.03 -8.92 -8.11
N PRO A 155 -1.84 -9.54 -8.36
CA PRO A 155 -0.91 -9.90 -7.29
C PRO A 155 -0.35 -8.62 -6.64
N ILE A 156 -0.73 -8.36 -5.38
CA ILE A 156 -0.22 -7.23 -4.59
C ILE A 156 0.34 -7.80 -3.29
N LEU A 157 1.64 -7.58 -3.04
CA LEU A 157 2.26 -7.95 -1.78
C LEU A 157 1.68 -7.09 -0.66
N TYR A 158 1.07 -7.72 0.34
CA TYR A 158 0.44 -7.03 1.44
C TYR A 158 1.34 -7.02 2.67
N SER A 159 1.83 -5.85 3.05
CA SER A 159 2.77 -5.63 4.16
C SER A 159 2.09 -4.91 5.30
N LEU A 160 2.03 -5.54 6.45
CA LEU A 160 1.38 -5.02 7.65
C LEU A 160 2.35 -4.24 8.52
N CYS A 161 1.99 -3.01 8.85
CA CYS A 161 2.65 -2.20 9.86
C CYS A 161 1.77 -2.23 11.12
N ASN A 162 1.98 -3.27 11.93
CA ASN A 162 1.17 -3.56 13.10
C ASN A 162 2.00 -3.32 14.37
N TRP A 163 1.68 -2.30 15.14
CA TRP A 163 2.35 -1.87 16.38
C TRP A 163 1.37 -1.56 17.49
#